data_245f5b1531f859e7e512eb241879ac57
#
_entry.id   245f5b1531f859e7e512eb241879ac57
#
_cell.length_a   1.000
_cell.length_b   1.000
_cell.length_c   1.000
_cell.angle_alpha   90.00
_cell.angle_beta   90.00
_cell.angle_gamma   90.00
#
_symmetry.space_group_name_H-M   'P 1'
#
loop_
_entity.id
_entity.type
_entity.pdbx_description
1 polymer ?
#
loop_
_entity_poly.entity_id
_entity_poly.type
_entity_poly.pdbx_seq_one_letter_code
_entity_poly.pdbx_strand_id
1 'polypeptide(L)'
;MAGLLNFTWILALSIFALSLSAQAESVTDWGDVGRWKIRVDEDAGNGCFMETTVEDGTMIRFGYVPNRNGGFFAIYNSAWTDIVAGEKAKVTLEFDAKQFTGDAGNDARGGMPGGYAFFNNPNVRDEFSRSRTMIIFDENGHRIEVDLSGTSKAVQSVEACQKKQAE
;
A
#
# COMPACT_ATOMS: atom_id res chain seq x y z
N MET A 1 40.20 -35.02 -57.55
CA MET A 1 38.80 -34.57 -57.37
C MET A 1 38.49 -34.62 -55.88
N ALA A 2 38.59 -33.49 -55.21
CA ALA A 2 38.38 -33.38 -53.77
C ALA A 2 37.14 -32.51 -53.59
N GLY A 3 36.08 -33.11 -53.04
CA GLY A 3 34.82 -32.41 -52.69
C GLY A 3 34.92 -31.85 -51.32
N LEU A 4 34.83 -30.54 -51.21
CA LEU A 4 34.70 -29.80 -49.89
C LEU A 4 33.24 -29.84 -49.45
N LEU A 5 32.95 -30.51 -48.31
CA LEU A 5 31.70 -30.40 -47.61
C LEU A 5 31.76 -29.19 -46.65
N ASN A 6 30.98 -28.16 -46.96
CA ASN A 6 30.73 -27.04 -46.05
C ASN A 6 29.68 -27.44 -45.02
N PHE A 7 30.10 -27.54 -43.75
CA PHE A 7 29.22 -27.78 -42.61
C PHE A 7 28.83 -26.42 -42.01
N THR A 8 27.63 -25.95 -42.33
CA THR A 8 27.06 -24.70 -41.75
C THR A 8 26.45 -25.00 -40.38
N TRP A 9 27.12 -24.56 -39.33
CA TRP A 9 26.58 -24.62 -37.97
C TRP A 9 25.58 -23.49 -37.76
N ILE A 10 24.29 -23.83 -37.63
CA ILE A 10 23.25 -22.91 -37.23
C ILE A 10 23.25 -22.87 -35.71
N LEU A 11 23.75 -21.77 -35.11
CA LEU A 11 23.58 -21.48 -33.69
C LEU A 11 22.11 -21.04 -33.43
N ALA A 12 21.32 -21.91 -32.86
CA ALA A 12 20.00 -21.57 -32.37
C ALA A 12 20.13 -20.78 -31.04
N LEU A 13 19.92 -19.46 -31.09
CA LEU A 13 19.89 -18.58 -29.94
C LEU A 13 18.54 -18.75 -29.24
N SER A 14 18.48 -19.57 -28.17
CA SER A 14 17.28 -19.71 -27.34
C SER A 14 17.12 -18.47 -26.46
N ILE A 15 16.19 -17.58 -26.82
CA ILE A 15 15.78 -16.44 -25.98
C ILE A 15 14.91 -16.99 -24.86
N PHE A 16 15.49 -17.12 -23.68
CA PHE A 16 14.74 -17.41 -22.45
C PHE A 16 14.00 -16.13 -22.03
N ALA A 17 12.72 -16.01 -22.37
CA ALA A 17 11.87 -14.95 -21.87
C ALA A 17 11.60 -15.22 -20.37
N LEU A 18 12.28 -14.47 -19.50
CA LEU A 18 11.94 -14.39 -18.07
C LEU A 18 10.60 -13.68 -17.95
N SER A 19 9.54 -14.46 -17.79
CA SER A 19 8.23 -13.94 -17.41
C SER A 19 8.33 -13.46 -15.97
N LEU A 20 8.43 -12.14 -15.73
CA LEU A 20 8.16 -11.56 -14.42
C LEU A 20 6.66 -11.78 -14.13
N SER A 21 6.36 -12.78 -13.32
CA SER A 21 5.03 -12.93 -12.73
C SER A 21 4.82 -11.77 -11.78
N ALA A 22 4.01 -10.79 -12.15
CA ALA A 22 3.46 -9.84 -11.19
C ALA A 22 2.64 -10.67 -10.18
N GLN A 23 3.13 -10.76 -8.95
CA GLN A 23 2.43 -11.44 -7.88
C GLN A 23 1.18 -10.62 -7.57
N ALA A 24 0.00 -11.15 -7.85
CA ALA A 24 -1.26 -10.54 -7.45
C ALA A 24 -1.33 -10.55 -5.92
N GLU A 25 -1.71 -9.43 -5.33
CA GLU A 25 -1.93 -9.29 -3.89
C GLU A 25 -3.03 -10.26 -3.45
N SER A 26 -2.78 -11.06 -2.41
CA SER A 26 -3.78 -11.98 -1.84
C SER A 26 -4.68 -11.20 -0.87
N VAL A 27 -5.65 -10.48 -1.43
CA VAL A 27 -6.56 -9.63 -0.68
C VAL A 27 -7.99 -10.11 -0.89
N THR A 28 -8.72 -10.33 0.21
CA THR A 28 -10.13 -10.73 0.20
C THR A 28 -11.02 -9.62 0.74
N ASP A 29 -12.25 -9.52 0.20
CA ASP A 29 -13.22 -8.54 0.63
C ASP A 29 -13.89 -8.98 1.94
N TRP A 30 -13.95 -8.06 2.91
CA TRP A 30 -14.70 -8.22 4.15
C TRP A 30 -16.06 -7.50 4.09
N GLY A 31 -16.11 -6.30 3.54
CA GLY A 31 -17.33 -5.48 3.43
C GLY A 31 -17.03 -4.01 3.12
N ASP A 32 -18.08 -3.19 3.13
CA ASP A 32 -17.99 -1.77 2.82
C ASP A 32 -18.58 -0.91 3.95
N VAL A 33 -17.96 0.24 4.20
CA VAL A 33 -18.46 1.27 5.13
C VAL A 33 -18.37 2.64 4.45
N GLY A 34 -19.47 3.11 3.89
CA GLY A 34 -19.50 4.32 3.08
C GLY A 34 -18.58 4.17 1.85
N ARG A 35 -17.58 5.05 1.75
CA ARG A 35 -16.57 4.97 0.66
C ARG A 35 -15.40 4.03 0.96
N TRP A 36 -15.31 3.50 2.18
CA TRP A 36 -14.23 2.64 2.62
C TRP A 36 -14.56 1.18 2.35
N LYS A 37 -13.69 0.49 1.62
CA LYS A 37 -13.71 -0.96 1.47
C LYS A 37 -12.89 -1.58 2.57
N ILE A 38 -13.46 -2.56 3.27
CA ILE A 38 -12.78 -3.30 4.33
C ILE A 38 -12.29 -4.61 3.74
N ARG A 39 -11.00 -4.90 3.92
CA ARG A 39 -10.34 -6.03 3.28
C ARG A 39 -9.44 -6.77 4.27
N VAL A 40 -9.08 -7.98 3.90
CA VAL A 40 -8.10 -8.83 4.59
C VAL A 40 -6.92 -9.05 3.67
N ASP A 41 -5.71 -8.80 4.15
CA ASP A 41 -4.45 -9.11 3.47
C ASP A 41 -3.90 -10.42 4.05
N GLU A 42 -4.02 -11.51 3.28
CA GLU A 42 -3.57 -12.83 3.68
C GLU A 42 -2.04 -12.89 3.80
N ASP A 43 -1.33 -12.18 2.93
CA ASP A 43 0.14 -12.12 2.92
C ASP A 43 0.68 -11.35 4.12
N ALA A 44 -0.11 -10.43 4.70
CA ALA A 44 0.22 -9.70 5.93
C ALA A 44 -0.29 -10.38 7.21
N GLY A 45 -0.48 -11.70 7.19
CA GLY A 45 -0.92 -12.48 8.36
C GLY A 45 -2.41 -12.26 8.68
N ASN A 46 -3.25 -12.15 7.67
CA ASN A 46 -4.66 -11.83 7.75
C ASN A 46 -4.91 -10.47 8.41
N GLY A 47 -4.05 -9.50 8.12
CA GLY A 47 -4.23 -8.14 8.58
C GLY A 47 -5.43 -7.47 7.93
N CYS A 48 -6.36 -6.96 8.73
CA CYS A 48 -7.50 -6.23 8.22
C CYS A 48 -7.15 -4.76 7.98
N PHE A 49 -7.64 -4.22 6.87
CA PHE A 49 -7.43 -2.83 6.50
C PHE A 49 -8.66 -2.24 5.81
N MET A 50 -8.73 -0.93 5.80
CA MET A 50 -9.68 -0.15 5.02
C MET A 50 -8.96 0.57 3.88
N GLU A 51 -9.63 0.69 2.74
CA GLU A 51 -9.10 1.29 1.52
C GLU A 51 -10.12 2.23 0.90
N THR A 52 -9.67 3.35 0.39
CA THR A 52 -10.45 4.26 -0.45
C THR A 52 -9.56 4.92 -1.49
N THR A 53 -10.19 5.43 -2.57
CA THR A 53 -9.53 6.27 -3.56
C THR A 53 -10.16 7.65 -3.50
N VAL A 54 -9.33 8.71 -3.43
CA VAL A 54 -9.77 10.11 -3.44
C VAL A 54 -9.81 10.65 -4.88
N GLU A 55 -10.31 11.89 -5.05
CA GLU A 55 -10.63 12.45 -6.37
C GLU A 55 -9.44 12.54 -7.35
N ASP A 56 -8.22 12.74 -6.84
CA ASP A 56 -6.99 12.79 -7.66
C ASP A 56 -6.45 11.40 -8.06
N GLY A 57 -7.17 10.33 -7.72
CA GLY A 57 -6.78 8.95 -7.98
C GLY A 57 -5.84 8.37 -6.93
N THR A 58 -5.53 9.09 -5.84
CA THR A 58 -4.72 8.56 -4.74
C THR A 58 -5.48 7.50 -3.98
N MET A 59 -4.90 6.32 -3.89
CA MET A 59 -5.37 5.22 -3.05
C MET A 59 -4.79 5.37 -1.64
N ILE A 60 -5.63 5.25 -0.64
CA ILE A 60 -5.28 5.37 0.78
C ILE A 60 -5.66 4.09 1.48
N ARG A 61 -4.75 3.55 2.28
CA ARG A 61 -4.98 2.38 3.13
C ARG A 61 -4.63 2.68 4.58
N PHE A 62 -5.44 2.16 5.49
CA PHE A 62 -5.21 2.16 6.93
C PHE A 62 -5.59 0.80 7.50
N GLY A 63 -4.72 0.17 8.28
CA GLY A 63 -5.03 -1.15 8.80
C GLY A 63 -4.07 -1.66 9.85
N TYR A 64 -4.18 -2.95 10.14
CA TYR A 64 -3.39 -3.65 11.14
C TYR A 64 -2.36 -4.59 10.52
N VAL A 65 -1.25 -4.75 11.23
CA VAL A 65 -0.23 -5.75 10.93
C VAL A 65 -0.08 -6.63 12.18
N PRO A 66 -0.86 -7.74 12.27
CA PRO A 66 -0.93 -8.56 13.48
C PRO A 66 0.43 -9.02 14.00
N ASN A 67 1.30 -9.47 13.08
CA ASN A 67 2.62 -9.98 13.41
C ASN A 67 3.60 -8.92 13.95
N ARG A 68 3.25 -7.63 13.89
CA ARG A 68 4.07 -6.50 14.36
C ARG A 68 3.46 -5.74 15.51
N ASN A 69 2.28 -6.16 15.99
CA ASN A 69 1.53 -5.50 17.05
C ASN A 69 1.38 -4.00 16.82
N GLY A 70 0.88 -3.64 15.65
CA GLY A 70 0.66 -2.24 15.26
C GLY A 70 -0.17 -2.13 13.99
N GLY A 71 -0.18 -0.93 13.45
CA GLY A 71 -0.90 -0.61 12.22
C GLY A 71 0.01 -0.03 11.15
N PHE A 72 -0.56 0.16 9.99
CA PHE A 72 0.09 0.83 8.89
C PHE A 72 -0.83 1.89 8.27
N PHE A 73 -0.20 2.88 7.68
CA PHE A 73 -0.80 3.83 6.78
C PHE A 73 -0.07 3.74 5.44
N ALA A 74 -0.79 3.66 4.34
CA ALA A 74 -0.18 3.58 3.01
C ALA A 74 -0.93 4.46 2.01
N ILE A 75 -0.18 5.02 1.07
CA ILE A 75 -0.70 5.87 0.00
C ILE A 75 0.00 5.54 -1.32
N TYR A 76 -0.78 5.53 -2.41
CA TYR A 76 -0.28 5.22 -3.74
C TYR A 76 -0.98 6.10 -4.78
N ASN A 77 -0.22 6.59 -5.76
CA ASN A 77 -0.77 7.37 -6.87
C ASN A 77 0.05 7.12 -8.13
N SER A 78 -0.61 6.82 -9.23
CA SER A 78 0.05 6.55 -10.52
C SER A 78 0.79 7.76 -11.11
N ALA A 79 0.50 8.97 -10.63
CA ALA A 79 1.19 10.19 -11.06
C ALA A 79 2.54 10.43 -10.36
N TRP A 80 2.87 9.69 -9.30
CA TRP A 80 4.11 9.86 -8.53
C TRP A 80 5.27 9.07 -9.15
N THR A 81 5.84 9.60 -10.21
CA THR A 81 6.89 8.90 -10.99
C THR A 81 8.29 9.02 -10.40
N ASP A 82 8.47 9.85 -9.40
CA ASP A 82 9.73 10.11 -8.67
C ASP A 82 9.92 9.20 -7.44
N ILE A 83 8.90 8.44 -7.06
CA ILE A 83 8.99 7.48 -5.95
C ILE A 83 9.65 6.18 -6.44
N VAL A 84 10.80 5.85 -5.85
CA VAL A 84 11.56 4.66 -6.15
C VAL A 84 11.32 3.60 -5.07
N ALA A 85 10.78 2.45 -5.47
CA ALA A 85 10.52 1.35 -4.55
C ALA A 85 11.80 0.86 -3.86
N GLY A 86 11.71 0.59 -2.55
CA GLY A 86 12.83 0.17 -1.71
C GLY A 86 13.60 1.31 -1.04
N GLU A 87 13.40 2.54 -1.45
CA GLU A 87 13.95 3.71 -0.76
C GLU A 87 13.14 4.05 0.50
N LYS A 88 13.71 4.90 1.34
CA LYS A 88 13.04 5.42 2.54
C LYS A 88 12.74 6.90 2.36
N ALA A 89 11.61 7.31 2.90
CA ALA A 89 11.17 8.69 2.96
C ALA A 89 10.69 9.03 4.38
N LYS A 90 10.53 10.32 4.66
CA LYS A 90 9.79 10.76 5.83
C LYS A 90 8.41 11.21 5.40
N VAL A 91 7.41 10.74 6.14
CA VAL A 91 6.02 11.13 5.95
C VAL A 91 5.48 11.77 7.21
N THR A 92 4.66 12.78 7.04
CA THR A 92 3.94 13.43 8.13
C THR A 92 2.45 13.33 7.89
N LEU A 93 1.74 12.91 8.93
CA LEU A 93 0.29 12.92 9.03
C LEU A 93 -0.11 14.07 9.94
N GLU A 94 -0.78 15.07 9.41
CA GLU A 94 -1.32 16.20 10.16
C GLU A 94 -2.82 16.05 10.28
N PHE A 95 -3.30 16.05 11.48
CA PHE A 95 -4.72 16.06 11.85
C PHE A 95 -5.09 17.42 12.43
N ASP A 96 -6.39 17.66 12.69
CA ASP A 96 -6.91 18.95 13.15
C ASP A 96 -6.09 19.60 14.29
N ALA A 97 -5.59 18.80 15.23
CA ALA A 97 -4.90 19.27 16.43
C ALA A 97 -3.52 18.61 16.67
N LYS A 98 -3.12 17.64 15.86
CA LYS A 98 -1.90 16.85 16.06
C LYS A 98 -1.20 16.48 14.78
N GLN A 99 0.09 16.30 14.91
CA GLN A 99 0.97 15.90 13.83
C GLN A 99 1.82 14.70 14.25
N PHE A 100 2.00 13.75 13.34
CA PHE A 100 2.84 12.58 13.53
C PHE A 100 3.79 12.46 12.35
N THR A 101 5.09 12.45 12.62
CA THR A 101 6.12 12.25 11.59
C THR A 101 6.81 10.92 11.84
N GLY A 102 7.05 10.18 10.78
CA GLY A 102 7.70 8.88 10.84
C GLY A 102 8.42 8.51 9.55
N ASP A 103 9.13 7.39 9.61
CA ASP A 103 9.77 6.83 8.43
C ASP A 103 8.75 6.02 7.63
N ALA A 104 8.77 6.19 6.30
CA ALA A 104 8.02 5.42 5.34
C ALA A 104 8.98 4.59 4.47
N GLY A 105 8.54 3.43 4.05
CA GLY A 105 9.18 2.65 3.01
C GLY A 105 8.48 2.90 1.68
N ASN A 106 9.21 3.28 0.67
CA ASN A 106 8.68 3.42 -0.68
C ASN A 106 8.38 2.04 -1.28
N ASP A 107 7.25 1.90 -1.95
CA ASP A 107 6.71 0.65 -2.47
C ASP A 107 5.89 0.90 -3.73
N ALA A 108 5.39 -0.15 -4.35
CA ALA A 108 4.44 -0.07 -5.45
C ALA A 108 3.33 -1.12 -5.27
N ARG A 109 2.09 -0.71 -5.45
CA ARG A 109 0.92 -1.59 -5.35
C ARG A 109 0.06 -1.49 -6.62
N GLY A 110 -0.18 -2.65 -7.24
CA GLY A 110 -0.93 -2.68 -8.51
C GLY A 110 -0.30 -1.82 -9.62
N GLY A 111 1.02 -1.63 -9.59
CA GLY A 111 1.74 -0.76 -10.52
C GLY A 111 1.70 0.73 -10.17
N MET A 112 1.06 1.12 -9.07
CA MET A 112 1.05 2.50 -8.56
C MET A 112 2.20 2.72 -7.59
N PRO A 113 3.10 3.68 -7.83
CA PRO A 113 4.13 4.08 -6.87
C PRO A 113 3.51 4.69 -5.61
N GLY A 114 4.20 4.55 -4.49
CA GLY A 114 3.76 5.10 -3.22
C GLY A 114 4.60 4.60 -2.07
N GLY A 115 4.01 4.50 -0.89
CA GLY A 115 4.71 4.01 0.26
C GLY A 115 3.82 3.73 1.46
N TYR A 116 4.42 3.13 2.46
CA TYR A 116 3.73 2.81 3.71
C TYR A 116 4.57 3.21 4.93
N ALA A 117 3.90 3.66 5.97
CA ALA A 117 4.47 3.90 7.29
C ALA A 117 3.82 2.95 8.31
N PHE A 118 4.64 2.27 9.08
CA PHE A 118 4.17 1.46 10.20
C PHE A 118 4.09 2.32 11.46
N PHE A 119 3.07 2.11 12.27
CA PHE A 119 2.92 2.77 13.56
C PHE A 119 2.49 1.77 14.65
N ASN A 120 2.99 1.99 15.87
CA ASN A 120 2.56 1.31 17.10
C ASN A 120 2.03 2.30 18.14
N ASN A 121 1.89 3.57 17.78
CA ASN A 121 1.33 4.61 18.61
C ASN A 121 -0.20 4.63 18.47
N PRO A 122 -0.99 4.29 19.50
CA PRO A 122 -2.44 4.26 19.43
C PRO A 122 -3.05 5.63 19.12
N ASN A 123 -2.37 6.72 19.45
CA ASN A 123 -2.86 8.07 19.17
C ASN A 123 -3.01 8.33 17.65
N VAL A 124 -2.25 7.68 16.78
CA VAL A 124 -2.41 7.80 15.32
C VAL A 124 -3.80 7.29 14.91
N ARG A 125 -4.19 6.11 15.39
CA ARG A 125 -5.52 5.54 15.14
C ARG A 125 -6.64 6.43 15.70
N ASP A 126 -6.45 6.92 16.94
CA ASP A 126 -7.46 7.73 17.62
C ASP A 126 -7.68 9.06 16.89
N GLU A 127 -6.61 9.72 16.43
CA GLU A 127 -6.72 10.93 15.61
C GLU A 127 -7.38 10.64 14.26
N PHE A 128 -6.97 9.58 13.57
CA PHE A 128 -7.57 9.16 12.31
C PHE A 128 -9.08 8.90 12.42
N SER A 129 -9.51 8.35 13.57
CA SER A 129 -10.92 8.05 13.82
C SER A 129 -11.78 9.27 14.15
N ARG A 130 -11.21 10.32 14.79
CA ARG A 130 -11.98 11.44 15.33
C ARG A 130 -11.85 12.76 14.58
N SER A 131 -10.76 12.94 13.82
CA SER A 131 -10.54 14.14 13.04
C SER A 131 -11.44 14.19 11.81
N ARG A 132 -11.67 15.39 11.29
CA ARG A 132 -12.45 15.60 10.07
C ARG A 132 -11.58 15.58 8.83
N THR A 133 -10.35 16.05 8.98
CA THR A 133 -9.41 16.18 7.88
C THR A 133 -8.06 15.62 8.30
N MET A 134 -7.37 15.03 7.37
CA MET A 134 -5.97 14.64 7.49
C MET A 134 -5.20 15.19 6.29
N ILE A 135 -4.05 15.77 6.56
CA ILE A 135 -3.10 16.15 5.52
C ILE A 135 -1.91 15.20 5.60
N ILE A 136 -1.55 14.63 4.48
CA ILE A 136 -0.38 13.79 4.33
C ILE A 136 0.62 14.56 3.49
N PHE A 137 1.84 14.64 3.95
CA PHE A 137 2.91 15.21 3.15
C PHE A 137 4.24 14.50 3.41
N ASP A 138 5.09 14.51 2.41
CA ASP A 138 6.42 13.94 2.45
C ASP A 138 7.51 15.02 2.19
N GLU A 139 8.76 14.62 2.30
CA GLU A 139 9.91 15.51 2.04
C GLU A 139 10.11 15.85 0.57
N ASN A 140 9.46 15.14 -0.36
CA ASN A 140 9.51 15.40 -1.81
C ASN A 140 8.46 16.44 -2.26
N GLY A 141 7.58 16.85 -1.34
CA GLY A 141 6.57 17.86 -1.59
C GLY A 141 5.21 17.31 -2.03
N HIS A 142 5.02 15.98 -2.03
CA HIS A 142 3.68 15.43 -2.20
C HIS A 142 2.82 15.85 -1.02
N ARG A 143 1.64 16.34 -1.32
CA ARG A 143 0.69 16.82 -0.31
C ARG A 143 -0.73 16.44 -0.71
N ILE A 144 -1.42 15.75 0.16
CA ILE A 144 -2.78 15.27 -0.04
C ILE A 144 -3.61 15.66 1.15
N GLU A 145 -4.79 16.18 0.88
CA GLU A 145 -5.81 16.41 1.89
C GLU A 145 -6.88 15.33 1.78
N VAL A 146 -7.20 14.70 2.90
CA VAL A 146 -8.16 13.60 2.99
C VAL A 146 -9.30 14.00 3.90
N ASP A 147 -10.52 14.02 3.35
CA ASP A 147 -11.73 14.10 4.18
C ASP A 147 -11.88 12.78 4.95
N LEU A 148 -11.94 12.86 6.26
CA LEU A 148 -12.08 11.71 7.16
C LEU A 148 -13.53 11.41 7.56
N SER A 149 -14.51 12.00 6.90
CA SER A 149 -15.92 11.73 7.17
C SER A 149 -16.23 10.24 7.05
N GLY A 150 -16.75 9.65 8.12
CA GLY A 150 -17.11 8.23 8.18
C GLY A 150 -15.97 7.28 8.57
N THR A 151 -14.72 7.75 8.72
CA THR A 151 -13.58 6.90 9.13
C THR A 151 -13.78 6.21 10.47
N SER A 152 -14.43 6.85 11.44
CA SER A 152 -14.70 6.25 12.76
C SER A 152 -15.43 4.91 12.64
N LYS A 153 -16.47 4.83 11.79
CA LYS A 153 -17.20 3.58 11.55
C LYS A 153 -16.36 2.56 10.78
N ALA A 154 -15.57 3.02 9.83
CA ALA A 154 -14.70 2.15 9.05
C ALA A 154 -13.60 1.54 9.93
N VAL A 155 -12.96 2.32 10.82
CA VAL A 155 -11.99 1.81 11.80
C VAL A 155 -12.61 0.76 12.71
N GLN A 156 -13.82 0.98 13.21
CA GLN A 156 -14.54 -0.03 14.01
C GLN A 156 -14.79 -1.32 13.22
N SER A 157 -15.09 -1.21 11.93
CA SER A 157 -15.26 -2.38 11.06
C SER A 157 -13.94 -3.11 10.83
N VAL A 158 -12.82 -2.41 10.67
CA VAL A 158 -11.48 -3.02 10.59
C VAL A 158 -11.14 -3.75 11.90
N GLU A 159 -11.46 -3.16 13.05
CA GLU A 159 -11.25 -3.81 14.35
C GLU A 159 -12.10 -5.08 14.52
N ALA A 160 -13.36 -5.03 14.09
CA ALA A 160 -14.24 -6.20 14.10
C ALA A 160 -13.73 -7.31 13.16
N CYS A 161 -13.26 -6.93 11.97
CA CYS A 161 -12.60 -7.82 11.03
C CYS A 161 -11.38 -8.47 11.68
N GLN A 162 -10.46 -7.67 12.24
CA GLN A 162 -9.23 -8.17 12.83
C GLN A 162 -9.47 -9.12 14.00
N LYS A 163 -10.46 -8.82 14.84
CA LYS A 163 -10.88 -9.73 15.91
C LYS A 163 -11.34 -11.08 15.37
N LYS A 164 -12.08 -11.08 14.26
CA LYS A 164 -12.57 -12.31 13.62
C LYS A 164 -11.44 -13.12 12.98
N GLN A 165 -10.40 -12.48 12.47
CA GLN A 165 -9.22 -13.17 11.93
C GLN A 165 -8.36 -13.84 13.02
N ALA A 166 -8.51 -13.46 14.27
CA ALA A 166 -7.77 -14.00 15.40
C ALA A 166 -8.46 -15.20 16.10
N GLU A 167 -9.70 -15.53 15.70
CA GLU A 167 -10.47 -16.69 16.19
C GLU A 167 -10.16 -17.97 15.42
#